data_d6f15f6a2a850b2d09a4d5bcf64f25f5
#
_entry.id   d6f15f6a2a850b2d09a4d5bcf64f25f5
#
_cell.length_a   1.000
_cell.length_b   1.000
_cell.length_c   1.000
_cell.angle_alpha   90.00
_cell.angle_beta   90.00
_cell.angle_gamma   90.00
#
_symmetry.space_group_name_H-M   'P 1'
#
loop_
_entity.id
_entity.type
_entity.pdbx_description
1 polymer ?
#
loop_
_entity_poly.entity_id
_entity_poly.type
_entity_poly.pdbx_seq_one_letter_code
_entity_poly.pdbx_strand_id
1 'polypeptide(L)'
;MALTVTPKENLSYRTVKHASVSSAALVNVTGGAVTVYGITIVNGANTTIHTCFLDGSFDTTSAVGTTAPTMIFGVPTASTRTMMIPEGVTFSGGMNIWTKQEPGTAGASNPAGGTVTVYVTTGV
;
A
#
# COMPACT_ATOMS: atom_id res chain seq x y z
N MET A 1 10.30 43.82 11.95
CA MET A 1 9.29 43.12 11.14
C MET A 1 8.89 41.85 11.89
N ALA A 2 7.63 41.67 12.16
CA ALA A 2 7.14 40.45 12.77
C ALA A 2 6.98 39.36 11.69
N LEU A 3 7.58 38.19 11.93
CA LEU A 3 7.39 37.04 11.08
C LEU A 3 6.04 36.40 11.43
N THR A 4 5.11 36.43 10.50
CA THR A 4 3.83 35.73 10.70
C THR A 4 3.93 34.33 10.11
N VAL A 5 3.84 33.34 10.97
CA VAL A 5 3.75 31.95 10.55
C VAL A 5 2.27 31.57 10.58
N THR A 6 1.71 31.33 9.39
CA THR A 6 0.35 30.81 9.29
C THR A 6 0.43 29.29 9.23
N PRO A 7 -0.07 28.58 10.24
CA PRO A 7 -0.14 27.11 10.17
C PRO A 7 -0.98 26.72 8.97
N LYS A 8 -0.52 25.72 8.23
CA LYS A 8 -1.37 25.09 7.19
C LYS A 8 -2.42 24.25 7.90
N GLU A 9 -3.54 24.88 8.19
CA GLU A 9 -4.66 24.26 8.91
C GLU A 9 -5.28 23.08 8.16
N ASN A 10 -4.95 22.92 6.86
CA ASN A 10 -5.54 21.90 6.01
C ASN A 10 -4.58 20.80 5.59
N LEU A 11 -3.49 20.59 6.33
CA LEU A 11 -2.71 19.36 6.20
C LEU A 11 -3.48 18.22 6.83
N SER A 12 -4.58 17.86 6.21
CA SER A 12 -5.36 16.73 6.65
C SER A 12 -4.82 15.48 5.97
N TYR A 13 -3.99 14.77 6.70
CA TYR A 13 -3.58 13.42 6.33
C TYR A 13 -4.42 12.44 7.11
N ARG A 14 -4.71 11.31 6.51
CA ARG A 14 -5.28 10.18 7.21
C ARG A 14 -4.43 8.95 6.98
N THR A 15 -4.31 8.14 8.01
CA THR A 15 -3.66 6.84 7.91
C THR A 15 -4.72 5.76 8.02
N VAL A 16 -4.75 4.88 7.04
CA VAL A 16 -5.67 3.75 7.00
C VAL A 16 -4.88 2.46 7.21
N LYS A 17 -5.37 1.65 8.13
CA LYS A 17 -4.77 0.35 8.46
C LYS A 17 -5.53 -0.76 7.73
N HIS A 18 -4.81 -1.59 7.03
CA HIS A 18 -5.30 -2.82 6.42
C HIS A 18 -4.62 -4.01 7.07
N ALA A 19 -5.33 -4.66 8.00
CA ALA A 19 -4.83 -5.85 8.67
C ALA A 19 -5.06 -7.10 7.81
N SER A 20 -4.15 -8.07 7.95
CA SER A 20 -4.26 -9.37 7.27
C SER A 20 -4.36 -9.28 5.75
N VAL A 21 -3.53 -8.43 5.16
CA VAL A 21 -3.44 -8.32 3.70
C VAL A 21 -2.88 -9.64 3.14
N SER A 22 -3.54 -10.16 2.13
CA SER A 22 -3.21 -11.46 1.53
C SER A 22 -3.09 -11.34 0.01
N SER A 23 -2.94 -12.48 -0.67
CA SER A 23 -2.93 -12.51 -2.13
C SER A 23 -4.31 -12.24 -2.74
N ALA A 24 -5.37 -12.27 -1.94
CA ALA A 24 -6.67 -11.75 -2.36
C ALA A 24 -6.63 -10.22 -2.34
N ALA A 25 -6.77 -9.60 -3.51
CA ALA A 25 -6.63 -8.14 -3.61
C ALA A 25 -7.77 -7.41 -2.90
N LEU A 26 -7.39 -6.36 -2.16
CA LEU A 26 -8.32 -5.39 -1.64
C LEU A 26 -8.49 -4.30 -2.69
N VAL A 27 -9.72 -4.11 -3.15
CA VAL A 27 -10.02 -3.23 -4.29
C VAL A 27 -10.52 -1.88 -3.80
N ASN A 28 -10.00 -0.82 -4.42
CA ASN A 28 -10.43 0.56 -4.17
C ASN A 28 -10.46 0.90 -2.68
N VAL A 29 -9.38 0.57 -1.97
CA VAL A 29 -9.29 0.76 -0.51
C VAL A 29 -9.34 2.23 -0.09
N THR A 30 -9.17 3.15 -1.03
CA THR A 30 -9.19 4.59 -0.79
C THR A 30 -10.52 5.24 -1.12
N GLY A 31 -11.44 4.50 -1.74
CA GLY A 31 -12.76 5.02 -2.11
C GLY A 31 -12.75 5.96 -3.31
N GLY A 32 -11.73 5.92 -4.13
CA GLY A 32 -11.55 6.77 -5.30
C GLY A 32 -10.13 7.30 -5.42
N ALA A 33 -9.92 8.32 -6.22
CA ALA A 33 -8.61 8.93 -6.45
C ALA A 33 -8.00 9.44 -5.13
N VAL A 34 -6.71 9.21 -4.97
CA VAL A 34 -5.99 9.55 -3.74
C VAL A 34 -4.52 9.84 -4.03
N THR A 35 -3.92 10.71 -3.23
CA THR A 35 -2.47 10.90 -3.20
C THR A 35 -1.90 10.28 -1.94
N VAL A 36 -0.91 9.41 -2.10
CA VAL A 36 -0.27 8.66 -1.03
C VAL A 36 1.06 9.30 -0.67
N TYR A 37 1.26 9.57 0.61
CA TYR A 37 2.46 10.21 1.14
C TYR A 37 3.32 9.30 1.99
N GLY A 38 2.82 8.16 2.38
CA GLY A 38 3.57 7.20 3.18
C GLY A 38 2.92 5.82 3.17
N ILE A 39 3.76 4.81 3.24
CA ILE A 39 3.34 3.42 3.33
C ILE A 39 4.21 2.74 4.38
N THR A 40 3.59 2.04 5.31
CA THR A 40 4.29 1.18 6.26
C THR A 40 3.76 -0.24 6.14
N ILE A 41 4.66 -1.18 5.94
CA ILE A 41 4.34 -2.59 5.80
C ILE A 41 4.98 -3.36 6.94
N VAL A 42 4.15 -4.00 7.76
CA VAL A 42 4.59 -4.85 8.87
C VAL A 42 4.43 -6.30 8.45
N ASN A 43 5.54 -6.97 8.22
CA ASN A 43 5.53 -8.40 7.86
C ASN A 43 5.65 -9.25 9.10
N GLY A 44 4.52 -9.76 9.59
CA GLY A 44 4.46 -10.73 10.68
C GLY A 44 4.47 -12.18 10.21
N ALA A 45 4.64 -12.40 8.91
CA ALA A 45 4.70 -13.75 8.34
C ALA A 45 6.10 -14.37 8.47
N ASN A 46 6.19 -15.69 8.25
CA ASN A 46 7.45 -16.44 8.29
C ASN A 46 8.19 -16.43 6.95
N THR A 47 7.66 -15.75 5.96
CA THR A 47 8.23 -15.68 4.61
C THR A 47 8.48 -14.24 4.23
N THR A 48 9.45 -14.00 3.35
CA THR A 48 9.57 -12.72 2.66
C THR A 48 8.31 -12.50 1.83
N ILE A 49 7.78 -11.29 1.88
CA ILE A 49 6.57 -10.94 1.14
C ILE A 49 6.83 -9.76 0.21
N HIS A 50 5.97 -9.64 -0.78
CA HIS A 50 5.97 -8.55 -1.73
C HIS A 50 4.57 -7.94 -1.75
N THR A 51 4.47 -6.71 -1.27
CA THR A 51 3.21 -5.96 -1.24
C THR A 51 3.10 -5.13 -2.49
N CYS A 52 1.99 -5.31 -3.19
CA CYS A 52 1.71 -4.70 -4.48
C CYS A 52 0.62 -3.66 -4.36
N PHE A 53 0.82 -2.53 -5.03
CA PHE A 53 -0.14 -1.43 -5.10
C PHE A 53 -0.44 -1.16 -6.57
N LEU A 54 -1.71 -1.14 -6.92
CA LEU A 54 -2.14 -0.91 -8.30
C LEU A 54 -3.09 0.28 -8.38
N ASP A 55 -2.78 1.20 -9.29
CA ASP A 55 -3.69 2.29 -9.64
C ASP A 55 -4.73 1.79 -10.63
N GLY A 56 -5.98 2.11 -10.36
CA GLY A 56 -7.08 1.82 -11.24
C GLY A 56 -8.13 0.91 -10.64
N SER A 57 -9.23 0.76 -11.36
CA SER A 57 -10.26 -0.22 -11.07
C SER A 57 -9.99 -1.47 -11.89
N PHE A 58 -10.11 -2.63 -11.28
CA PHE A 58 -9.92 -3.89 -11.98
C PHE A 58 -10.73 -5.01 -11.32
N ASP A 59 -10.84 -6.10 -12.05
CA ASP A 59 -11.44 -7.32 -11.54
C ASP A 59 -10.45 -8.03 -10.61
N THR A 60 -10.86 -8.25 -9.37
CA THR A 60 -10.06 -8.90 -8.35
C THR A 60 -9.59 -10.30 -8.72
N THR A 61 -10.30 -10.99 -9.59
CA THR A 61 -10.01 -12.39 -9.93
C THR A 61 -8.87 -12.53 -10.92
N SER A 62 -8.55 -11.50 -11.67
CA SER A 62 -7.56 -11.58 -12.76
C SER A 62 -6.31 -10.75 -12.53
N ALA A 63 -6.26 -9.92 -11.51
CA ALA A 63 -5.16 -8.98 -11.31
C ALA A 63 -3.93 -9.60 -10.66
N VAL A 64 -4.13 -10.36 -9.60
CA VAL A 64 -3.02 -10.98 -8.86
C VAL A 64 -2.38 -12.07 -9.70
N GLY A 65 -1.08 -11.94 -9.91
CA GLY A 65 -0.32 -12.90 -10.70
C GLY A 65 -0.29 -12.62 -12.21
N THR A 66 -1.10 -11.68 -12.72
CA THR A 66 -1.20 -11.39 -14.15
C THR A 66 -1.05 -9.90 -14.48
N THR A 67 -1.51 -9.01 -13.60
CA THR A 67 -1.42 -7.56 -13.83
C THR A 67 -0.21 -6.98 -13.11
N ALA A 68 0.63 -6.24 -13.84
CA ALA A 68 1.78 -5.57 -13.26
C ALA A 68 1.32 -4.48 -12.28
N PRO A 69 1.79 -4.51 -11.03
CA PRO A 69 1.46 -3.46 -10.08
C PRO A 69 2.13 -2.13 -10.44
N THR A 70 1.55 -1.02 -9.98
CA THR A 70 2.14 0.31 -10.09
C THR A 70 3.39 0.41 -9.23
N MET A 71 3.34 -0.15 -8.03
CA MET A 71 4.47 -0.23 -7.10
C MET A 71 4.48 -1.60 -6.43
N ILE A 72 5.69 -2.08 -6.12
CA ILE A 72 5.88 -3.33 -5.39
C ILE A 72 7.03 -3.15 -4.38
N PHE A 73 6.82 -3.61 -3.15
CA PHE A 73 7.81 -3.52 -2.09
C PHE A 73 8.03 -4.88 -1.44
N GLY A 74 9.29 -5.34 -1.47
CA GLY A 74 9.70 -6.53 -0.76
C GLY A 74 9.98 -6.22 0.72
N VAL A 75 9.47 -7.06 1.62
CA VAL A 75 9.71 -6.93 3.06
C VAL A 75 10.13 -8.28 3.61
N PRO A 76 11.35 -8.38 4.18
CA PRO A 76 11.81 -9.63 4.78
C PRO A 76 10.92 -10.10 5.92
N THR A 77 11.03 -11.38 6.25
CA THR A 77 10.31 -11.96 7.36
C THR A 77 10.59 -11.20 8.68
N ALA A 78 9.58 -11.08 9.53
CA ALA A 78 9.66 -10.42 10.84
C ALA A 78 10.19 -8.98 10.79
N SER A 79 9.98 -8.28 9.68
CA SER A 79 10.49 -6.92 9.44
C SER A 79 9.37 -5.94 9.18
N THR A 80 9.66 -4.66 9.41
CA THR A 80 8.79 -3.54 9.06
C THR A 80 9.55 -2.63 8.11
N ARG A 81 8.88 -2.19 7.06
CA ARG A 81 9.44 -1.23 6.12
C ARG A 81 8.51 -0.05 5.95
N THR A 82 9.07 1.15 6.07
CA THR A 82 8.33 2.40 5.88
C THR A 82 8.93 3.15 4.69
N MET A 83 8.06 3.56 3.77
CA MET A 83 8.41 4.40 2.63
C MET A 83 7.73 5.75 2.79
N MET A 84 8.52 6.82 2.78
CA MET A 84 8.02 8.19 2.77
C MET A 84 8.08 8.74 1.36
N ILE A 85 6.99 9.34 0.91
CA ILE A 85 6.85 9.91 -0.43
C ILE A 85 6.45 11.38 -0.25
N PRO A 86 7.43 12.29 -0.07
CA PRO A 86 7.12 13.67 0.31
C PRO A 86 6.27 14.42 -0.71
N GLU A 87 6.46 14.15 -2.00
CA GLU A 87 5.66 14.77 -3.07
C GLU A 87 4.37 14.01 -3.37
N GLY A 88 4.22 12.83 -2.79
CA GLY A 88 3.07 11.98 -3.01
C GLY A 88 3.11 11.21 -4.33
N VAL A 89 2.39 10.10 -4.35
CA VAL A 89 2.07 9.34 -5.56
C VAL A 89 0.56 9.30 -5.70
N THR A 90 0.07 9.70 -6.87
CA THR A 90 -1.36 9.75 -7.12
C THR A 90 -1.85 8.44 -7.72
N PHE A 91 -2.88 7.88 -7.11
CA PHE A 91 -3.66 6.76 -7.62
C PHE A 91 -4.97 7.31 -8.14
N SER A 92 -5.03 7.62 -9.43
CA SER A 92 -6.15 8.35 -10.02
C SER A 92 -7.43 7.52 -10.14
N GLY A 93 -7.29 6.22 -10.27
CA GLY A 93 -8.42 5.29 -10.32
C GLY A 93 -8.73 4.60 -8.99
N GLY A 94 -8.07 5.02 -7.91
CA GLY A 94 -8.15 4.36 -6.62
C GLY A 94 -7.00 3.38 -6.41
N MET A 95 -6.78 3.01 -5.16
CA MET A 95 -5.69 2.12 -4.77
C MET A 95 -6.19 0.71 -4.52
N ASN A 96 -5.48 -0.27 -5.05
CA ASN A 96 -5.72 -1.68 -4.82
C ASN A 96 -4.46 -2.29 -4.21
N ILE A 97 -4.61 -3.18 -3.23
CA ILE A 97 -3.49 -3.73 -2.45
C ILE A 97 -3.61 -5.25 -2.39
N TRP A 98 -2.50 -5.94 -2.59
CA TRP A 98 -2.35 -7.36 -2.25
C TRP A 98 -0.92 -7.65 -1.82
N THR A 99 -0.73 -8.79 -1.15
CA THR A 99 0.57 -9.24 -0.67
C THR A 99 0.74 -10.71 -1.01
N LYS A 100 1.91 -11.05 -1.52
CA LYS A 100 2.24 -12.43 -1.95
C LYS A 100 3.70 -12.74 -1.66
N GLN A 101 4.07 -14.01 -1.77
CA GLN A 101 5.45 -14.42 -1.51
C GLN A 101 6.38 -14.14 -2.70
N GLU A 102 5.90 -14.23 -3.92
CA GLU A 102 6.70 -14.11 -5.12
C GLU A 102 7.00 -12.64 -5.46
N PRO A 103 8.22 -12.34 -5.94
CA PRO A 103 8.53 -11.01 -6.45
C PRO A 103 7.91 -10.80 -7.84
N GLY A 104 7.80 -9.54 -8.24
CA GLY A 104 7.33 -9.17 -9.57
C GLY A 104 5.83 -9.41 -9.76
N THR A 105 5.43 -9.61 -11.01
CA THR A 105 4.02 -9.73 -11.38
C THR A 105 3.47 -11.14 -11.12
N ALA A 106 4.23 -12.16 -11.46
CA ALA A 106 3.76 -13.54 -11.40
C ALA A 106 3.62 -14.06 -9.96
N GLY A 107 2.74 -15.03 -9.79
CA GLY A 107 2.54 -15.70 -8.51
C GLY A 107 1.45 -15.08 -7.67
N ALA A 108 0.88 -15.88 -6.79
CA ALA A 108 -0.24 -15.48 -5.92
C ALA A 108 -0.23 -16.26 -4.61
N SER A 109 0.94 -16.69 -4.12
CA SER A 109 1.04 -17.44 -2.87
C SER A 109 0.85 -16.54 -1.68
N ASN A 110 -0.07 -16.91 -0.80
CA ASN A 110 -0.32 -16.15 0.43
C ASN A 110 0.92 -16.08 1.33
N PRO A 111 1.07 -15.01 2.12
CA PRO A 111 2.01 -15.01 3.25
C PRO A 111 1.75 -16.21 4.17
N ALA A 112 2.79 -16.83 4.67
CA ALA A 112 2.70 -18.02 5.49
C ALA A 112 3.18 -17.75 6.92
N GLY A 113 2.47 -18.38 7.90
CA GLY A 113 2.89 -18.37 9.30
C GLY A 113 2.67 -17.07 10.05
N GLY A 114 1.83 -16.18 9.55
CA GLY A 114 1.50 -14.91 10.19
C GLY A 114 0.79 -13.97 9.24
N THR A 115 0.55 -12.76 9.70
CA THR A 115 -0.21 -11.75 8.96
C THR A 115 0.66 -10.58 8.53
N VAL A 116 0.24 -9.93 7.45
CA VAL A 116 0.84 -8.70 6.96
C VAL A 116 -0.12 -7.54 7.17
N THR A 117 0.36 -6.49 7.79
CA THR A 117 -0.42 -5.27 8.01
C THR A 117 0.17 -4.14 7.18
N VAL A 118 -0.69 -3.42 6.48
CA VAL A 118 -0.30 -2.29 5.65
C VAL A 118 -0.97 -1.02 6.17
N TYR A 119 -0.18 -0.01 6.44
CA TYR A 119 -0.65 1.34 6.78
C TYR A 119 -0.39 2.25 5.60
N VAL A 120 -1.41 2.96 5.15
CA VAL A 120 -1.30 3.91 4.06
C VAL A 120 -1.66 5.30 4.56
N THR A 121 -0.76 6.25 4.42
CA THR A 121 -1.02 7.66 4.75
C THR A 121 -1.33 8.42 3.48
N THR A 122 -2.51 9.01 3.44
CA THR A 122 -3.04 9.70 2.27
C THR A 122 -3.41 11.14 2.61
N GLY A 123 -3.50 11.97 1.58
CA GLY A 123 -4.21 13.24 1.65
C GLY A 123 -5.72 13.00 1.80
N VAL A 124 -6.38 13.99 2.30
CA VAL A 124 -7.84 13.98 2.46
C VAL A 124 -8.51 14.64 1.27
#